data_105fbb87cbd6a46d3ec717300b29b17f
#
_entry.id   105fbb87cbd6a46d3ec717300b29b17f
#
_cell.length_a   1.000
_cell.length_b   1.000
_cell.length_c   1.000
_cell.angle_alpha   90.00
_cell.angle_beta   90.00
_cell.angle_gamma   90.00
#
_symmetry.space_group_name_H-M   'P 1'
#
loop_
_entity.id
_entity.type
_entity.pdbx_description
1 polymer ?
#
loop_
_entity_poly.entity_id
_entity_poly.type
_entity_poly.pdbx_seq_one_letter_code
_entity_poly.pdbx_strand_id
1 'polypeptide(L)'
;MVDKLVLNGANLFPGGVKTSVQLPVVIGYWAASVISLFDKKALSKKELLGLMVNEPDIAPEQLSKLDMPVMVIAGKNDMIKEKHTRLIAASIKNSRLCIIEGDHFIAAKESECFNREVIDFLKE
;
A
#
# COMPACT_ATOMS: atom_id res chain seq x y z
N MET A 1 13.70 -16.59 -8.05
CA MET A 1 13.77 -16.57 -6.57
C MET A 1 13.96 -15.13 -6.12
N VAL A 2 13.33 -14.72 -5.04
CA VAL A 2 13.48 -13.37 -4.46
C VAL A 2 14.36 -13.49 -3.22
N ASP A 3 15.51 -12.81 -3.23
CA ASP A 3 16.46 -12.87 -2.11
C ASP A 3 16.11 -11.87 -1.00
N LYS A 4 15.61 -10.69 -1.36
CA LYS A 4 15.12 -9.65 -0.44
C LYS A 4 13.93 -8.94 -1.05
N LEU A 5 13.03 -8.41 -0.21
CA LEU A 5 11.83 -7.71 -0.65
C LEU A 5 11.71 -6.36 0.07
N VAL A 6 11.39 -5.31 -0.67
CA VAL A 6 11.06 -3.98 -0.12
C VAL A 6 9.61 -3.67 -0.44
N LEU A 7 8.81 -3.46 0.60
CA LEU A 7 7.40 -3.05 0.51
C LEU A 7 7.29 -1.57 0.87
N ASN A 8 7.02 -0.73 -0.12
CA ASN A 8 6.87 0.71 0.06
C ASN A 8 5.39 1.12 0.03
N GLY A 9 4.88 1.67 1.12
CA GLY A 9 3.49 2.11 1.22
C GLY A 9 2.47 1.02 0.88
N ALA A 10 2.78 -0.22 1.26
CA ALA A 10 1.98 -1.39 0.89
C ALA A 10 0.63 -1.43 1.62
N ASN A 11 -0.36 -2.03 0.96
CA ASN A 11 -1.69 -2.26 1.50
C ASN A 11 -2.09 -3.72 1.30
N LEU A 12 -2.70 -4.35 2.31
CA LEU A 12 -3.20 -5.73 2.25
C LEU A 12 -4.68 -5.79 1.89
N PHE A 13 -5.44 -4.79 2.27
CA PHE A 13 -6.88 -4.70 2.04
C PHE A 13 -7.35 -3.24 2.10
N PRO A 14 -8.49 -2.89 1.47
CA PRO A 14 -8.95 -1.50 1.37
C PRO A 14 -9.05 -0.77 2.72
N GLY A 15 -9.38 -1.48 3.79
CA GLY A 15 -9.45 -0.92 5.15
C GLY A 15 -8.11 -0.40 5.72
N GLY A 16 -6.97 -0.72 5.09
CA GLY A 16 -5.66 -0.18 5.42
C GLY A 16 -5.47 1.28 5.01
N VAL A 17 -6.24 1.75 4.03
CA VAL A 17 -6.22 3.14 3.56
C VAL A 17 -6.95 4.06 4.55
N LYS A 18 -6.45 5.29 4.73
CA LYS A 18 -7.12 6.29 5.57
C LYS A 18 -8.52 6.61 5.03
N THR A 19 -9.48 6.75 5.93
CA THR A 19 -10.88 7.01 5.58
C THR A 19 -11.06 8.28 4.74
N SER A 20 -10.25 9.31 5.00
CA SER A 20 -10.25 10.56 4.22
C SER A 20 -9.88 10.37 2.75
N VAL A 21 -9.13 9.33 2.43
CA VAL A 21 -8.76 8.95 1.06
C VAL A 21 -9.75 7.94 0.50
N GLN A 22 -10.11 6.92 1.28
CA GLN A 22 -10.97 5.84 0.82
C GLN A 22 -12.42 6.28 0.56
N LEU A 23 -12.97 7.16 1.39
CA LEU A 23 -14.37 7.58 1.26
C LEU A 23 -14.68 8.26 -0.09
N PRO A 24 -13.90 9.24 -0.59
CA PRO A 24 -14.11 9.80 -1.93
C PRO A 24 -14.01 8.74 -3.05
N VAL A 25 -13.13 7.74 -2.89
CA VAL A 25 -12.98 6.65 -3.87
C VAL A 25 -14.24 5.77 -3.90
N VAL A 26 -14.78 5.42 -2.74
CA VAL A 26 -16.03 4.65 -2.62
C VAL A 26 -17.21 5.40 -3.23
N ILE A 27 -17.35 6.69 -2.92
CA ILE A 27 -18.38 7.55 -3.50
C ILE A 27 -18.24 7.62 -5.02
N GLY A 28 -17.01 7.83 -5.53
CA GLY A 28 -16.72 7.86 -6.97
C GLY A 28 -17.03 6.54 -7.65
N TYR A 29 -16.76 5.40 -7.01
CA TYR A 29 -17.10 4.07 -7.51
C TYR A 29 -18.62 3.89 -7.68
N TRP A 30 -19.41 4.26 -6.68
CA TRP A 30 -20.87 4.17 -6.76
C TRP A 30 -21.44 5.11 -7.82
N ALA A 31 -20.96 6.37 -7.89
CA ALA A 31 -21.35 7.31 -8.92
C ALA A 31 -21.02 6.78 -10.33
N ALA A 32 -19.80 6.30 -10.54
CA ALA A 32 -19.39 5.70 -11.82
C ALA A 32 -20.20 4.44 -12.17
N SER A 33 -20.60 3.65 -11.16
CA SER A 33 -21.44 2.47 -11.36
C SER A 33 -22.82 2.83 -11.91
N VAL A 34 -23.43 3.88 -11.40
CA VAL A 34 -24.73 4.36 -11.90
C VAL A 34 -24.56 4.96 -13.30
N ILE A 35 -23.57 5.83 -13.53
CA ILE A 35 -23.33 6.48 -14.82
C ILE A 35 -22.98 5.44 -15.90
N SER A 36 -22.26 4.37 -15.55
CA SER A 36 -21.86 3.34 -16.52
C SER A 36 -23.04 2.58 -17.15
N LEU A 37 -24.23 2.66 -16.56
CA LEU A 37 -25.46 2.14 -17.14
C LEU A 37 -25.88 2.92 -18.39
N PHE A 38 -25.46 4.18 -18.52
CA PHE A 38 -25.83 5.10 -19.56
C PHE A 38 -24.65 5.54 -20.45
N ASP A 39 -23.42 5.47 -19.92
CA ASP A 39 -22.20 5.89 -20.61
C ASP A 39 -21.08 4.85 -20.47
N LYS A 40 -20.68 4.25 -21.60
CA LYS A 40 -19.60 3.25 -21.66
C LYS A 40 -18.23 3.80 -21.20
N LYS A 41 -17.98 5.12 -21.32
CA LYS A 41 -16.74 5.74 -20.84
C LYS A 41 -16.62 5.71 -19.30
N ALA A 42 -17.75 5.67 -18.60
CA ALA A 42 -17.77 5.54 -17.16
C ALA A 42 -17.41 4.13 -16.66
N LEU A 43 -17.52 3.12 -17.53
CA LEU A 43 -17.20 1.72 -17.18
C LEU A 43 -15.73 1.56 -16.80
N SER A 44 -14.80 2.10 -17.58
CA SER A 44 -13.36 2.03 -17.27
C SER A 44 -13.01 2.72 -15.94
N LYS A 45 -13.68 3.84 -15.63
CA LYS A 45 -13.52 4.53 -14.34
C LYS A 45 -14.08 3.68 -13.19
N LYS A 46 -15.23 3.04 -13.38
CA LYS A 46 -15.81 2.11 -12.41
C LYS A 46 -14.87 0.95 -12.12
N GLU A 47 -14.31 0.32 -13.15
CA GLU A 47 -13.38 -0.80 -13.00
C GLU A 47 -12.13 -0.40 -12.24
N LEU A 48 -11.51 0.73 -12.59
CA LEU A 48 -10.33 1.26 -11.89
C LEU A 48 -10.63 1.57 -10.42
N LEU A 49 -11.72 2.28 -10.13
CA LEU A 49 -12.13 2.58 -8.76
C LEU A 49 -12.52 1.32 -7.99
N GLY A 50 -13.10 0.32 -8.69
CA GLY A 50 -13.44 -0.98 -8.12
C GLY A 50 -12.24 -1.75 -7.59
N LEU A 51 -11.09 -1.65 -8.27
CA LEU A 51 -9.84 -2.21 -7.77
C LEU A 51 -9.42 -1.56 -6.44
N MET A 52 -9.58 -0.26 -6.30
CA MET A 52 -9.23 0.46 -5.07
C MET A 52 -10.22 0.20 -3.92
N VAL A 53 -11.47 -0.15 -4.25
CA VAL A 53 -12.53 -0.42 -3.24
C VAL A 53 -12.49 -1.87 -2.76
N ASN A 54 -12.16 -2.81 -3.64
CA ASN A 54 -12.29 -4.25 -3.38
C ASN A 54 -10.95 -4.97 -3.25
N GLU A 55 -9.86 -4.39 -3.77
CA GLU A 55 -8.55 -5.02 -3.83
C GLU A 55 -7.46 -4.16 -3.15
N PRO A 56 -6.35 -4.75 -2.73
CA PRO A 56 -6.12 -6.19 -2.60
C PRO A 56 -6.94 -6.81 -1.46
N ASP A 57 -7.01 -8.13 -1.40
CA ASP A 57 -7.61 -8.89 -0.30
C ASP A 57 -6.62 -9.99 0.13
N ILE A 58 -5.62 -9.58 0.90
CA ILE A 58 -4.55 -10.44 1.40
C ILE A 58 -4.68 -10.57 2.91
N ALA A 59 -4.87 -11.79 3.40
CA ALA A 59 -4.88 -12.04 4.83
C ALA A 59 -3.47 -11.87 5.42
N PRO A 60 -3.32 -11.16 6.56
CA PRO A 60 -2.01 -10.94 7.19
C PRO A 60 -1.24 -12.24 7.46
N GLU A 61 -1.94 -13.32 7.77
CA GLU A 61 -1.37 -14.65 8.03
C GLU A 61 -0.62 -15.22 6.82
N GLN A 62 -1.00 -14.82 5.60
CA GLN A 62 -0.31 -15.25 4.38
C GLN A 62 1.12 -14.69 4.29
N LEU A 63 1.39 -13.56 4.94
CA LEU A 63 2.72 -12.95 4.99
C LEU A 63 3.72 -13.78 5.79
N SER A 64 3.25 -14.64 6.70
CA SER A 64 4.12 -15.54 7.46
C SER A 64 4.84 -16.59 6.60
N LYS A 65 4.40 -16.75 5.34
CA LYS A 65 5.02 -17.65 4.35
C LYS A 65 6.23 -17.01 3.65
N LEU A 66 6.47 -15.71 3.87
CA LEU A 66 7.65 -15.05 3.34
C LEU A 66 8.87 -15.41 4.20
N ASP A 67 9.80 -16.13 3.62
CA ASP A 67 11.00 -16.63 4.31
C ASP A 67 12.22 -15.72 4.08
N MET A 68 12.20 -14.87 3.03
CA MET A 68 13.27 -13.92 2.75
C MET A 68 13.20 -12.70 3.70
N PRO A 69 14.31 -11.97 3.89
CA PRO A 69 14.28 -10.66 4.55
C PRO A 69 13.38 -9.68 3.83
N VAL A 70 12.54 -8.97 4.58
CA VAL A 70 11.60 -7.98 4.05
C VAL A 70 11.76 -6.65 4.76
N MET A 71 11.95 -5.58 4.01
CA MET A 71 11.84 -4.22 4.51
C MET A 71 10.44 -3.69 4.25
N VAL A 72 9.77 -3.21 5.29
CA VAL A 72 8.50 -2.49 5.19
C VAL A 72 8.78 -1.02 5.45
N ILE A 73 8.67 -0.19 4.41
CA ILE A 73 8.99 1.24 4.47
C ILE A 73 7.76 2.07 4.10
N ALA A 74 7.49 3.12 4.83
CA ALA A 74 6.38 4.04 4.57
C ALA A 74 6.66 5.43 5.09
N GLY A 75 5.93 6.43 4.59
CA GLY A 75 5.90 7.77 5.12
C GLY A 75 5.04 7.86 6.38
N LYS A 76 5.44 8.70 7.33
CA LYS A 76 4.68 8.96 8.56
C LYS A 76 3.28 9.52 8.28
N ASN A 77 3.16 10.31 7.21
CA ASN A 77 1.90 10.90 6.76
C ASN A 77 1.33 10.19 5.52
N ASP A 78 1.67 8.91 5.34
CA ASP A 78 1.18 8.09 4.23
C ASP A 78 -0.36 8.03 4.20
N MET A 79 -0.93 7.80 3.02
CA MET A 79 -2.35 7.51 2.86
C MET A 79 -2.74 6.14 3.45
N ILE A 80 -1.79 5.22 3.59
CA ILE A 80 -1.95 3.98 4.33
C ILE A 80 -1.86 4.29 5.82
N LYS A 81 -2.74 3.71 6.62
CA LYS A 81 -2.72 3.88 8.08
C LYS A 81 -1.41 3.31 8.65
N GLU A 82 -0.73 4.04 9.52
CA GLU A 82 0.50 3.57 10.14
C GLU A 82 0.31 2.22 10.86
N LYS A 83 -0.82 2.05 11.56
CA LYS A 83 -1.17 0.77 12.19
C LYS A 83 -1.23 -0.40 11.20
N HIS A 84 -1.63 -0.14 9.96
CA HIS A 84 -1.67 -1.15 8.90
C HIS A 84 -0.27 -1.49 8.41
N THR A 85 0.60 -0.48 8.23
CA THR A 85 2.02 -0.69 7.91
C THR A 85 2.72 -1.50 9.00
N ARG A 86 2.43 -1.22 10.27
CA ARG A 86 2.96 -2.00 11.42
C ARG A 86 2.41 -3.42 11.45
N LEU A 87 1.13 -3.63 11.10
CA LEU A 87 0.54 -4.96 10.97
C LEU A 87 1.27 -5.79 9.91
N ILE A 88 1.57 -5.20 8.74
CA ILE A 88 2.33 -5.87 7.68
C ILE A 88 3.69 -6.34 8.23
N ALA A 89 4.45 -5.44 8.84
CA ALA A 89 5.75 -5.77 9.41
C ALA A 89 5.66 -6.86 10.48
N ALA A 90 4.68 -6.78 11.39
CA ALA A 90 4.47 -7.78 12.45
C ALA A 90 4.05 -9.15 11.92
N SER A 91 3.45 -9.22 10.73
CA SER A 91 2.99 -10.47 10.11
C SER A 91 4.08 -11.20 9.33
N ILE A 92 5.25 -10.59 9.14
CA ILE A 92 6.39 -11.15 8.42
C ILE A 92 7.47 -11.56 9.41
N LYS A 93 7.93 -12.82 9.35
CA LYS A 93 8.89 -13.37 10.31
C LYS A 93 10.22 -12.63 10.35
N ASN A 94 10.74 -12.28 9.18
CA ASN A 94 12.03 -11.60 9.05
C ASN A 94 11.81 -10.21 8.40
N SER A 95 11.26 -9.29 9.18
CA SER A 95 10.92 -7.95 8.72
C SER A 95 11.72 -6.85 9.41
N ARG A 96 12.03 -5.80 8.66
CA ARG A 96 12.54 -4.51 9.16
C ARG A 96 11.52 -3.44 8.84
N LEU A 97 11.00 -2.76 9.86
CA LEU A 97 10.08 -1.63 9.70
C LEU A 97 10.88 -0.32 9.65
N CYS A 98 10.60 0.51 8.65
CA CYS A 98 11.16 1.85 8.52
C CYS A 98 10.05 2.86 8.24
N ILE A 99 9.83 3.80 9.16
CA ILE A 99 8.90 4.92 8.97
C ILE A 99 9.76 6.18 8.87
N ILE A 100 9.69 6.85 7.72
CA ILE A 100 10.41 8.10 7.48
C ILE A 100 9.44 9.29 7.39
N GLU A 101 9.93 10.50 7.61
CA GLU A 101 9.10 11.69 7.42
C GLU A 101 8.68 11.79 5.96
N GLY A 102 7.44 12.17 5.69
CA GLY A 102 6.89 12.31 4.34
C GLY A 102 5.55 11.61 4.16
N ASP A 103 5.04 11.72 2.94
CA ASP A 103 3.75 11.16 2.50
C ASP A 103 3.94 9.83 1.74
N HIS A 104 2.92 9.42 0.98
CA HIS A 104 2.98 8.19 0.15
C HIS A 104 4.07 8.22 -0.94
N PHE A 105 4.57 9.40 -1.28
CA PHE A 105 5.55 9.62 -2.37
C PHE A 105 6.98 9.79 -1.85
N ILE A 106 7.32 9.20 -0.70
CA ILE A 106 8.64 9.30 -0.06
C ILE A 106 9.80 8.92 -1.00
N ALA A 107 9.62 7.93 -1.84
CA ALA A 107 10.66 7.51 -2.80
C ALA A 107 11.07 8.63 -3.77
N ALA A 108 10.15 9.55 -4.08
CA ALA A 108 10.42 10.69 -4.96
C ALA A 108 10.77 11.96 -4.18
N LYS A 109 10.05 12.24 -3.09
CA LYS A 109 10.20 13.49 -2.33
C LYS A 109 11.33 13.45 -1.29
N GLU A 110 11.52 12.29 -0.68
CA GLU A 110 12.54 12.03 0.36
C GLU A 110 13.58 11.01 -0.16
N SER A 111 13.94 11.13 -1.44
CA SER A 111 14.72 10.13 -2.17
C SER A 111 16.06 9.82 -1.53
N GLU A 112 16.74 10.80 -0.93
CA GLU A 112 18.02 10.60 -0.28
C GLU A 112 17.91 9.69 0.94
N CYS A 113 16.95 9.97 1.82
CA CYS A 113 16.67 9.15 3.00
C CYS A 113 16.16 7.77 2.60
N PHE A 114 15.20 7.70 1.67
CA PHE A 114 14.63 6.47 1.15
C PHE A 114 15.72 5.56 0.55
N ASN A 115 16.53 6.09 -0.35
CA ASN A 115 17.59 5.31 -1.00
C ASN A 115 18.64 4.81 -0.01
N ARG A 116 19.04 5.62 0.97
CA ARG A 116 19.97 5.21 2.01
C ARG A 116 19.45 3.99 2.78
N GLU A 117 18.22 4.05 3.28
CA GLU A 117 17.59 2.96 4.04
C GLU A 117 17.49 1.67 3.20
N VAL A 118 17.08 1.80 1.92
CA VAL A 118 16.96 0.65 1.02
C VAL A 118 18.34 0.06 0.69
N ILE A 119 19.33 0.89 0.37
CA ILE A 119 20.68 0.42 0.04
C ILE A 119 21.31 -0.29 1.25
N ASP A 120 21.16 0.27 2.45
CA ASP A 120 21.69 -0.34 3.67
C ASP A 120 21.05 -1.72 3.92
N PHE A 121 19.73 -1.82 3.77
CA PHE A 121 19.02 -3.09 3.86
C PHE A 121 19.48 -4.11 2.80
N LEU A 122 19.73 -3.68 1.56
CA LEU A 122 20.15 -4.59 0.49
C LEU A 122 21.59 -5.10 0.68
N LYS A 123 22.44 -4.35 1.38
CA LYS A 123 23.83 -4.73 1.68
C LYS A 123 23.99 -5.68 2.87
N GLU A 124 23.00 -5.70 3.77
CA GLU A 124 22.98 -6.66 4.89
C GLU A 124 22.88 -8.11 4.40
#